data_5bab77e9c8aad7a2bca8f2680791c067
#
_entry.id   5bab77e9c8aad7a2bca8f2680791c067
#
_cell.length_a   1.000
_cell.length_b   1.000
_cell.length_c   1.000
_cell.angle_alpha   90.00
_cell.angle_beta   90.00
_cell.angle_gamma   90.00
#
_symmetry.space_group_name_H-M   'P 1'
#
loop_
_entity.id
_entity.type
_entity.pdbx_description
1 polymer ?
#
loop_
_entity_poly.entity_id
_entity_poly.type
_entity_poly.pdbx_seq_one_letter_code
_entity_poly.pdbx_strand_id
1 'polypeptide(L)'
;MPTVAPLDLEGHCLAAVFLGDVPHFALADGTIHRLDHGHKTVQANDGMLAAFHDAANDRLITGGEDGRIFGVTAGGNTAELATAGKKWITSVAAGPQGAVAYASGKIVYVRFADGKTREFSHPRSVEGLAFSPKGMRVGVARYNGATLHFPAADGKPVELEWAGAHTGITFSPDGGFVVTTMQENALHGWKLADGKHMRMSGYPGKVKSLSWSAKGKWLASSGAPAAIVWPFSGKDGPMGKAPLELGTRGNAMVTSVACHPSQDVVAVGYDDGMVMAVRFADAREVLLRRPGKGAVTSMMWDRQERRVAFGSAAGDCGVIDISA
;
A
#
# COMPACT_ATOMS: atom_id res chain seq x y z
N MET A 1 11.27 -18.55 -19.03
CA MET A 1 11.83 -17.77 -17.91
C MET A 1 11.12 -16.42 -17.89
N PRO A 2 10.90 -15.81 -16.72
CA PRO A 2 10.33 -14.46 -16.68
C PRO A 2 11.16 -13.50 -17.53
N THR A 3 10.48 -12.63 -18.28
CA THR A 3 11.11 -11.56 -19.05
C THR A 3 10.92 -10.24 -18.33
N VAL A 4 11.94 -9.39 -18.34
CA VAL A 4 11.89 -8.07 -17.69
C VAL A 4 11.99 -6.99 -18.76
N ALA A 5 10.99 -6.11 -18.81
CA ALA A 5 11.05 -4.89 -19.57
C ALA A 5 11.47 -3.76 -18.61
N PRO A 6 12.78 -3.40 -18.57
CA PRO A 6 13.29 -2.40 -17.63
C PRO A 6 12.95 -0.98 -18.10
N LEU A 7 12.78 -0.09 -17.14
CA LEU A 7 12.63 1.34 -17.32
C LEU A 7 13.50 2.04 -16.29
N ASP A 8 14.62 2.62 -16.72
CA ASP A 8 15.53 3.35 -15.83
C ASP A 8 15.04 4.80 -15.75
N LEU A 9 14.45 5.13 -14.60
CA LEU A 9 13.95 6.46 -14.26
C LEU A 9 14.85 7.05 -13.18
N GLU A 10 15.01 8.36 -13.18
CA GLU A 10 15.73 9.03 -12.10
C GLU A 10 14.76 9.40 -10.97
N GLY A 11 15.03 8.92 -9.75
CA GLY A 11 14.25 9.29 -8.58
C GLY A 11 13.51 8.13 -7.89
N HIS A 12 12.95 8.44 -6.74
CA HIS A 12 12.28 7.45 -5.89
C HIS A 12 10.89 7.10 -6.43
N CYS A 13 10.66 5.83 -6.74
CA CYS A 13 9.35 5.34 -7.16
C CYS A 13 8.45 5.10 -5.94
N LEU A 14 7.37 5.87 -5.81
CA LEU A 14 6.38 5.73 -4.74
C LEU A 14 5.34 4.66 -5.06
N ALA A 15 4.96 4.52 -6.32
CA ALA A 15 3.98 3.53 -6.75
C ALA A 15 4.30 2.99 -8.15
N ALA A 16 4.30 1.66 -8.27
CA ALA A 16 4.32 0.94 -9.53
C ALA A 16 3.00 0.16 -9.62
N VAL A 17 2.12 0.56 -10.53
CA VAL A 17 0.74 0.06 -10.61
C VAL A 17 0.32 -0.22 -12.05
N PHE A 18 -0.72 -1.01 -12.23
CA PHE A 18 -1.44 -1.13 -13.49
C PHE A 18 -2.75 -0.35 -13.41
N LEU A 19 -2.97 0.56 -14.36
CA LEU A 19 -4.29 1.17 -14.60
C LEU A 19 -4.81 0.54 -15.91
N GLY A 20 -5.90 -0.22 -15.80
CA GLY A 20 -6.23 -1.20 -16.84
C GLY A 20 -5.05 -2.17 -17.03
N ASP A 21 -4.58 -2.27 -18.28
CA ASP A 21 -3.42 -3.08 -18.66
C ASP A 21 -2.13 -2.26 -18.80
N VAL A 22 -2.17 -0.95 -18.54
CA VAL A 22 -1.06 -0.01 -18.74
C VAL A 22 -0.28 0.16 -17.44
N PRO A 23 1.01 -0.18 -17.41
CA PRO A 23 1.86 0.05 -16.23
C PRO A 23 2.18 1.54 -16.07
N HIS A 24 2.07 2.00 -14.83
CA HIS A 24 2.35 3.38 -14.40
C HIS A 24 3.33 3.38 -13.23
N PHE A 25 4.27 4.31 -13.25
CA PHE A 25 5.30 4.50 -12.22
C PHE A 25 5.25 5.95 -11.75
N ALA A 26 4.83 6.16 -10.51
CA ALA A 26 4.74 7.47 -9.89
C ALA A 26 6.01 7.75 -9.09
N LEU A 27 6.69 8.84 -9.37
CA LEU A 27 7.94 9.24 -8.74
C LEU A 27 7.74 10.36 -7.72
N ALA A 28 8.67 10.48 -6.79
CA ALA A 28 8.63 11.50 -5.73
C ALA A 28 8.72 12.94 -6.25
N ASP A 29 9.25 13.17 -7.44
CA ASP A 29 9.28 14.48 -8.10
C ASP A 29 7.90 14.94 -8.62
N GLY A 30 6.88 14.07 -8.53
CA GLY A 30 5.51 14.32 -8.96
C GLY A 30 5.21 13.86 -10.38
N THR A 31 6.19 13.30 -11.09
CA THR A 31 5.98 12.73 -12.41
C THR A 31 5.35 11.33 -12.34
N ILE A 32 4.54 11.02 -13.33
CA ILE A 32 4.00 9.68 -13.55
C ILE A 32 4.38 9.24 -14.95
N HIS A 33 5.15 8.16 -15.01
CA HIS A 33 5.59 7.53 -16.25
C HIS A 33 4.68 6.36 -16.60
N ARG A 34 4.22 6.28 -17.84
CA ARG A 34 3.38 5.20 -18.32
C ARG A 34 3.95 4.55 -19.58
N LEU A 35 3.78 3.24 -19.69
CA LEU A 35 4.18 2.46 -20.87
C LEU A 35 2.95 2.07 -21.67
N ASP A 36 2.52 2.95 -22.57
CA ASP A 36 1.36 2.79 -23.45
C ASP A 36 1.78 3.11 -24.89
N HIS A 37 2.00 2.07 -25.70
CA HIS A 37 2.56 2.21 -27.06
C HIS A 37 3.77 3.15 -27.11
N GLY A 38 4.66 3.02 -26.12
CA GLY A 38 5.83 3.86 -25.87
C GLY A 38 5.83 4.45 -24.46
N HIS A 39 6.89 5.14 -24.13
CA HIS A 39 7.06 5.81 -22.85
C HIS A 39 6.45 7.22 -22.92
N LYS A 40 5.54 7.52 -22.00
CA LYS A 40 4.89 8.82 -21.84
C LYS A 40 4.94 9.27 -20.39
N THR A 41 5.01 10.58 -20.17
CA THR A 41 5.10 11.17 -18.84
C THR A 41 4.02 12.24 -18.66
N VAL A 42 3.45 12.31 -17.45
CA VAL A 42 2.56 13.39 -17.03
C VAL A 42 3.02 13.92 -15.68
N GLN A 43 2.88 15.23 -15.45
CA GLN A 43 3.11 15.86 -14.15
C GLN A 43 1.78 15.87 -13.39
N ALA A 44 1.77 15.30 -12.17
CA ALA A 44 0.60 15.36 -11.29
C ALA A 44 0.80 16.39 -10.18
N ASN A 45 1.82 16.23 -9.34
CA ASN A 45 2.11 17.11 -8.21
C ASN A 45 3.44 17.83 -8.39
N ASP A 46 3.64 18.88 -7.62
CA ASP A 46 4.94 19.53 -7.44
C ASP A 46 5.57 18.92 -6.17
N GLY A 47 6.28 17.81 -6.34
CA GLY A 47 6.74 16.94 -5.26
C GLY A 47 5.63 16.01 -4.73
N MET A 48 5.68 14.71 -5.10
CA MET A 48 4.71 13.71 -4.65
C MET A 48 5.13 13.08 -3.33
N LEU A 49 4.21 13.01 -2.36
CA LEU A 49 4.41 12.39 -1.05
C LEU A 49 3.60 11.11 -0.85
N ALA A 50 2.47 10.98 -1.55
CA ALA A 50 1.58 9.85 -1.43
C ALA A 50 0.96 9.48 -2.77
N ALA A 51 0.82 8.17 -3.00
CA ALA A 51 0.11 7.63 -4.16
C ALA A 51 -0.71 6.40 -3.74
N PHE A 52 -1.91 6.24 -4.29
CA PHE A 52 -2.81 5.14 -3.97
C PHE A 52 -3.55 4.66 -5.21
N HIS A 53 -3.52 3.36 -5.48
CA HIS A 53 -4.27 2.74 -6.57
C HIS A 53 -5.75 2.60 -6.22
N ASP A 54 -6.60 3.39 -6.88
CA ASP A 54 -8.06 3.29 -6.81
C ASP A 54 -8.56 2.28 -7.84
N ALA A 55 -8.53 1.00 -7.45
CA ALA A 55 -8.91 -0.11 -8.34
C ALA A 55 -10.37 -0.05 -8.78
N ALA A 56 -11.26 0.54 -7.97
CA ALA A 56 -12.68 0.63 -8.30
C ALA A 56 -12.98 1.63 -9.43
N ASN A 57 -12.15 2.69 -9.55
CA ASN A 57 -12.28 3.73 -10.55
C ASN A 57 -11.14 3.72 -11.58
N ASP A 58 -10.29 2.70 -11.54
CA ASP A 58 -9.16 2.49 -12.45
C ASP A 58 -8.28 3.74 -12.61
N ARG A 59 -7.88 4.32 -11.49
CA ARG A 59 -7.06 5.54 -11.43
C ARG A 59 -6.01 5.47 -10.33
N LEU A 60 -4.97 6.27 -10.46
CA LEU A 60 -4.01 6.55 -9.39
C LEU A 60 -4.42 7.86 -8.71
N ILE A 61 -4.57 7.85 -7.39
CA ILE A 61 -4.76 9.06 -6.59
C ILE A 61 -3.41 9.46 -6.04
N THR A 62 -3.04 10.75 -6.21
CA THR A 62 -1.77 11.28 -5.73
C THR A 62 -1.99 12.48 -4.82
N GLY A 63 -1.05 12.71 -3.91
CA GLY A 63 -1.00 13.89 -3.05
C GLY A 63 0.44 14.35 -2.88
N GLY A 64 0.65 15.66 -2.82
CA GLY A 64 1.98 16.23 -2.86
C GLY A 64 2.24 17.38 -1.87
N GLU A 65 3.44 17.94 -1.97
CA GLU A 65 3.89 19.11 -1.20
C GLU A 65 3.14 20.37 -1.60
N ASP A 66 2.62 20.41 -2.80
CA ASP A 66 1.76 21.47 -3.34
C ASP A 66 0.38 21.53 -2.68
N GLY A 67 0.04 20.55 -1.83
CA GLY A 67 -1.24 20.46 -1.14
C GLY A 67 -2.41 20.08 -2.03
N ARG A 68 -2.15 19.55 -3.22
CA ARG A 68 -3.16 19.17 -4.22
C ARG A 68 -3.30 17.66 -4.28
N ILE A 69 -4.49 17.20 -4.57
CA ILE A 69 -4.83 15.80 -4.77
C ILE A 69 -5.30 15.63 -6.21
N PHE A 70 -4.64 14.74 -6.95
CA PHE A 70 -5.01 14.42 -8.33
C PHE A 70 -5.51 12.99 -8.48
N GLY A 71 -6.40 12.79 -9.43
CA GLY A 71 -6.74 11.50 -10.00
C GLY A 71 -6.13 11.39 -11.40
N VAL A 72 -5.36 10.33 -11.64
CA VAL A 72 -4.69 10.10 -12.93
C VAL A 72 -5.21 8.81 -13.52
N THR A 73 -5.76 8.87 -14.73
CA THR A 73 -6.34 7.72 -15.44
C THR A 73 -5.30 6.96 -16.25
N ALA A 74 -5.64 5.76 -16.73
CA ALA A 74 -4.80 4.95 -17.61
C ALA A 74 -4.32 5.71 -18.87
N GLY A 75 -5.16 6.60 -19.42
CA GLY A 75 -4.80 7.47 -20.54
C GLY A 75 -3.84 8.61 -20.20
N GLY A 76 -3.52 8.81 -18.90
CA GLY A 76 -2.69 9.91 -18.43
C GLY A 76 -3.42 11.23 -18.23
N ASN A 77 -4.76 11.25 -18.32
CA ASN A 77 -5.53 12.45 -17.98
C ASN A 77 -5.47 12.67 -16.47
N THR A 78 -5.10 13.90 -16.06
CA THR A 78 -5.05 14.33 -14.69
C THR A 78 -6.26 15.22 -14.37
N ALA A 79 -6.90 14.96 -13.24
CA ALA A 79 -7.97 15.79 -12.71
C ALA A 79 -7.67 16.13 -11.26
N GLU A 80 -7.71 17.41 -10.91
CA GLU A 80 -7.62 17.84 -9.51
C GLU A 80 -8.90 17.43 -8.78
N LEU A 81 -8.77 16.63 -7.75
CA LEU A 81 -9.88 16.14 -6.95
C LEU A 81 -10.15 17.04 -5.75
N ALA A 82 -9.10 17.57 -5.12
CA ALA A 82 -9.19 18.38 -3.94
C ALA A 82 -7.88 19.16 -3.70
N THR A 83 -7.94 20.12 -2.78
CA THR A 83 -6.76 20.82 -2.26
C THR A 83 -6.88 21.08 -0.77
N ALA A 84 -5.77 21.07 -0.05
CA ALA A 84 -5.62 21.53 1.33
C ALA A 84 -4.86 22.88 1.40
N GLY A 85 -4.90 23.66 0.33
CA GLY A 85 -4.11 24.88 0.16
C GLY A 85 -2.63 24.55 -0.04
N LYS A 86 -1.75 25.24 0.69
CA LYS A 86 -0.28 25.02 0.60
C LYS A 86 0.24 24.04 1.67
N LYS A 87 -0.60 23.12 2.15
CA LYS A 87 -0.22 22.15 3.19
C LYS A 87 0.04 20.80 2.55
N TRP A 88 1.14 20.17 2.88
CA TRP A 88 1.54 18.85 2.39
C TRP A 88 0.46 17.80 2.59
N ILE A 89 0.23 17.00 1.58
CA ILE A 89 -0.64 15.82 1.63
C ILE A 89 0.24 14.59 1.82
N THR A 90 0.24 14.04 3.03
CA THR A 90 1.14 12.95 3.42
C THR A 90 0.54 11.57 3.27
N SER A 91 -0.78 11.46 3.11
CA SER A 91 -1.48 10.20 2.93
C SER A 91 -2.75 10.39 2.12
N VAL A 92 -3.04 9.44 1.23
CA VAL A 92 -4.26 9.37 0.42
C VAL A 92 -4.82 7.96 0.43
N ALA A 93 -6.14 7.82 0.30
CA ALA A 93 -6.81 6.53 0.17
C ALA A 93 -8.09 6.66 -0.67
N ALA A 94 -8.40 5.64 -1.47
CA ALA A 94 -9.67 5.51 -2.17
C ALA A 94 -10.69 4.79 -1.30
N GLY A 95 -11.93 5.24 -1.36
CA GLY A 95 -13.06 4.69 -0.65
C GLY A 95 -14.21 4.27 -1.54
N PRO A 96 -15.27 3.72 -0.95
CA PRO A 96 -16.46 3.31 -1.69
C PRO A 96 -17.13 4.52 -2.36
N GLN A 97 -17.86 4.25 -3.45
CA GLN A 97 -18.65 5.25 -4.19
C GLN A 97 -17.82 6.45 -4.69
N GLY A 98 -16.54 6.24 -5.00
CA GLY A 98 -15.65 7.29 -5.49
C GLY A 98 -15.14 8.27 -4.42
N ALA A 99 -15.37 8.00 -3.14
CA ALA A 99 -14.83 8.80 -2.05
C ALA A 99 -13.30 8.75 -2.01
N VAL A 100 -12.69 9.87 -1.62
CA VAL A 100 -11.24 9.99 -1.44
C VAL A 100 -10.97 10.56 -0.05
N ALA A 101 -10.13 9.86 0.73
CA ALA A 101 -9.58 10.41 1.96
C ALA A 101 -8.16 10.91 1.74
N TYR A 102 -7.82 12.03 2.37
CA TYR A 102 -6.46 12.55 2.36
C TYR A 102 -6.14 13.23 3.69
N ALA A 103 -4.88 13.22 4.06
CA ALA A 103 -4.41 13.78 5.33
C ALA A 103 -3.39 14.89 5.11
N SER A 104 -3.55 15.95 5.91
CA SER A 104 -2.60 17.05 6.02
C SER A 104 -2.36 17.37 7.49
N GLY A 105 -1.17 17.05 7.98
CA GLY A 105 -0.82 17.20 9.38
C GLY A 105 -1.77 16.42 10.30
N LYS A 106 -2.59 17.13 11.06
CA LYS A 106 -3.54 16.55 12.03
C LYS A 106 -4.98 16.42 11.52
N ILE A 107 -5.23 16.76 10.27
CA ILE A 107 -6.58 16.78 9.71
C ILE A 107 -6.71 15.73 8.64
N VAL A 108 -7.75 14.94 8.74
CA VAL A 108 -8.22 14.04 7.69
C VAL A 108 -9.42 14.65 7.01
N TYR A 109 -9.37 14.68 5.71
CA TYR A 109 -10.46 15.11 4.84
C TYR A 109 -11.04 13.88 4.14
N VAL A 110 -12.34 13.77 4.06
CA VAL A 110 -13.04 12.78 3.24
C VAL A 110 -13.92 13.51 2.25
N ARG A 111 -13.52 13.48 0.98
CA ARG A 111 -14.27 14.05 -0.12
C ARG A 111 -15.15 12.97 -0.75
N PHE A 112 -16.42 13.25 -0.87
CA PHE A 112 -17.40 12.41 -1.56
C PHE A 112 -17.44 12.69 -3.06
N ALA A 113 -18.05 11.80 -3.84
CA ALA A 113 -18.17 11.95 -5.29
C ALA A 113 -18.97 13.22 -5.69
N ASP A 114 -19.93 13.66 -4.87
CA ASP A 114 -20.70 14.90 -5.07
C ASP A 114 -19.91 16.18 -4.77
N GLY A 115 -18.64 16.05 -4.39
CA GLY A 115 -17.75 17.16 -4.07
C GLY A 115 -17.79 17.64 -2.62
N LYS A 116 -18.76 17.20 -1.82
CA LYS A 116 -18.79 17.54 -0.39
C LYS A 116 -17.58 16.94 0.33
N THR A 117 -17.10 17.64 1.35
CA THR A 117 -15.96 17.21 2.15
C THR A 117 -16.31 17.26 3.63
N ARG A 118 -15.91 16.22 4.36
CA ARG A 118 -15.93 16.21 5.83
C ARG A 118 -14.51 16.25 6.38
N GLU A 119 -14.34 16.94 7.49
CA GLU A 119 -13.06 17.09 8.18
C GLU A 119 -13.09 16.40 9.53
N PHE A 120 -11.99 15.74 9.87
CA PHE A 120 -11.79 15.08 11.16
C PHE A 120 -10.43 15.51 11.72
N SER A 121 -10.48 16.24 12.84
CA SER A 121 -9.27 16.71 13.53
C SER A 121 -8.77 15.67 14.52
N HIS A 122 -7.45 15.47 14.56
CA HIS A 122 -6.76 14.56 15.46
C HIS A 122 -5.81 15.31 16.41
N PRO A 123 -5.53 14.76 17.59
CA PRO A 123 -4.60 15.41 18.54
C PRO A 123 -3.13 15.40 18.08
N ARG A 124 -2.77 14.45 17.20
CA ARG A 124 -1.43 14.27 16.64
C ARG A 124 -1.49 14.09 15.13
N SER A 125 -0.33 14.16 14.47
CA SER A 125 -0.21 13.94 13.03
C SER A 125 -0.80 12.60 12.61
N VAL A 126 -1.39 12.59 11.43
CA VAL A 126 -1.93 11.40 10.77
C VAL A 126 -0.83 10.82 9.88
N GLU A 127 -0.57 9.52 10.03
CA GLU A 127 0.51 8.84 9.34
C GLU A 127 0.02 7.88 8.24
N GLY A 128 -1.22 7.42 8.35
CA GLY A 128 -1.78 6.47 7.38
C GLY A 128 -3.30 6.50 7.32
N LEU A 129 -3.83 6.21 6.14
CA LEU A 129 -5.26 6.15 5.84
C LEU A 129 -5.61 4.87 5.11
N ALA A 130 -6.75 4.27 5.45
CA ALA A 130 -7.36 3.21 4.67
C ALA A 130 -8.88 3.26 4.81
N PHE A 131 -9.60 2.94 3.74
CA PHE A 131 -11.02 2.65 3.86
C PHE A 131 -11.27 1.17 4.18
N SER A 132 -12.29 0.93 4.98
CA SER A 132 -12.83 -0.42 5.17
C SER A 132 -13.39 -0.95 3.85
N PRO A 133 -13.23 -2.25 3.55
CA PRO A 133 -13.90 -2.87 2.40
C PRO A 133 -15.43 -2.94 2.56
N LYS A 134 -15.94 -2.68 3.77
CA LYS A 134 -17.37 -2.70 4.09
C LYS A 134 -17.83 -1.37 4.66
N GLY A 135 -18.76 -0.75 3.96
CA GLY A 135 -19.38 0.52 4.35
C GLY A 135 -18.43 1.72 4.23
N MET A 136 -18.97 2.91 4.51
CA MET A 136 -18.21 4.17 4.49
C MET A 136 -17.53 4.36 5.86
N ARG A 137 -16.38 3.70 6.02
CA ARG A 137 -15.55 3.78 7.24
C ARG A 137 -14.12 4.03 6.83
N VAL A 138 -13.48 5.04 7.40
CA VAL A 138 -12.06 5.33 7.19
C VAL A 138 -11.29 5.10 8.49
N GLY A 139 -10.22 4.32 8.40
CA GLY A 139 -9.24 4.11 9.46
C GLY A 139 -8.08 5.08 9.33
N VAL A 140 -7.67 5.63 10.44
CA VAL A 140 -6.62 6.64 10.56
C VAL A 140 -5.56 6.15 11.52
N ALA A 141 -4.35 5.90 11.04
CA ALA A 141 -3.20 5.58 11.89
C ALA A 141 -2.62 6.87 12.48
N ARG A 142 -2.37 6.86 13.78
CA ARG A 142 -1.85 7.99 14.53
C ARG A 142 -0.96 7.55 15.69
N TYR A 143 -0.38 8.51 16.39
CA TYR A 143 0.30 8.20 17.66
C TYR A 143 -0.69 7.65 18.68
N ASN A 144 -0.32 6.55 19.35
CA ASN A 144 -1.10 5.78 20.32
C ASN A 144 -2.36 5.11 19.73
N GLY A 145 -2.27 4.60 18.49
CA GLY A 145 -3.29 3.71 17.96
C GLY A 145 -3.89 4.13 16.60
N ALA A 146 -5.13 3.77 16.40
CA ALA A 146 -5.91 4.14 15.22
C ALA A 146 -7.30 4.64 15.61
N THR A 147 -7.88 5.48 14.76
CA THR A 147 -9.26 5.98 14.90
C THR A 147 -10.07 5.53 13.71
N LEU A 148 -11.29 5.04 13.92
CA LEU A 148 -12.22 4.71 12.85
C LEU A 148 -13.33 5.77 12.80
N HIS A 149 -13.39 6.50 11.70
CA HIS A 149 -14.46 7.47 11.41
C HIS A 149 -15.52 6.89 10.48
N PHE A 150 -16.72 7.44 10.57
CA PHE A 150 -17.89 7.08 9.76
C PHE A 150 -18.36 8.32 8.96
N PRO A 151 -17.71 8.63 7.82
CA PRO A 151 -17.95 9.90 7.13
C PRO A 151 -19.38 10.12 6.64
N ALA A 152 -20.15 9.06 6.39
CA ALA A 152 -21.55 9.15 5.96
C ALA A 152 -22.55 9.32 7.09
N ALA A 153 -22.12 9.34 8.36
CA ALA A 153 -22.98 9.42 9.53
C ALA A 153 -22.42 10.35 10.60
N ASP A 154 -23.29 10.92 11.43
CA ASP A 154 -22.88 11.75 12.58
C ASP A 154 -22.66 10.88 13.83
N GLY A 155 -21.81 9.87 13.68
CA GLY A 155 -21.44 8.97 14.76
C GLY A 155 -20.12 9.38 15.45
N LYS A 156 -19.98 8.96 16.72
CA LYS A 156 -18.68 9.06 17.40
C LYS A 156 -17.66 8.14 16.74
N PRO A 157 -16.39 8.56 16.64
CA PRO A 157 -15.34 7.67 16.17
C PRO A 157 -15.13 6.49 17.13
N VAL A 158 -14.60 5.39 16.61
CA VAL A 158 -14.13 4.27 17.43
C VAL A 158 -12.62 4.39 17.58
N GLU A 159 -12.16 4.48 18.83
CA GLU A 159 -10.76 4.55 19.15
C GLU A 159 -10.19 3.15 19.37
N LEU A 160 -9.11 2.83 18.68
CA LEU A 160 -8.35 1.59 18.78
C LEU A 160 -7.00 1.94 19.42
N GLU A 161 -6.93 1.86 20.72
CA GLU A 161 -5.77 2.35 21.48
C GLU A 161 -4.66 1.29 21.59
N TRP A 162 -3.45 1.73 21.32
CA TRP A 162 -2.22 1.02 21.60
C TRP A 162 -1.04 1.99 21.60
N ALA A 163 -0.18 1.91 22.60
CA ALA A 163 0.97 2.81 22.75
C ALA A 163 1.97 2.67 21.60
N GLY A 164 2.51 3.78 21.13
CA GLY A 164 3.51 3.87 20.07
C GLY A 164 3.06 4.64 18.84
N ALA A 165 3.96 4.80 17.89
CA ALA A 165 3.71 5.51 16.66
C ALA A 165 3.22 4.54 15.56
N HIS A 166 1.96 4.65 15.18
CA HIS A 166 1.36 3.86 14.09
C HIS A 166 1.51 4.61 12.77
N THR A 167 2.22 4.02 11.81
CA THR A 167 2.70 4.69 10.59
C THR A 167 1.95 4.30 9.32
N GLY A 168 1.17 3.23 9.35
CA GLY A 168 0.34 2.79 8.25
C GLY A 168 -0.83 1.98 8.78
N ILE A 169 -1.87 1.78 7.97
CA ILE A 169 -3.09 1.06 8.35
C ILE A 169 -3.66 0.30 7.16
N THR A 170 -4.19 -0.89 7.42
CA THR A 170 -4.92 -1.70 6.46
C THR A 170 -6.09 -2.42 7.14
N PHE A 171 -7.12 -2.73 6.37
CA PHE A 171 -8.21 -3.62 6.78
C PHE A 171 -8.04 -4.99 6.14
N SER A 172 -8.43 -6.05 6.86
CA SER A 172 -8.60 -7.35 6.21
C SER A 172 -9.70 -7.29 5.12
N PRO A 173 -9.60 -8.08 4.04
CA PRO A 173 -10.58 -8.05 2.95
C PRO A 173 -12.02 -8.33 3.38
N ASP A 174 -12.23 -9.06 4.47
CA ASP A 174 -13.54 -9.30 5.08
C ASP A 174 -14.01 -8.16 6.01
N GLY A 175 -13.14 -7.16 6.26
CA GLY A 175 -13.41 -6.04 7.17
C GLY A 175 -13.46 -6.42 8.65
N GLY A 176 -13.00 -7.62 9.02
CA GLY A 176 -13.03 -8.13 10.40
C GLY A 176 -11.87 -7.63 11.26
N PHE A 177 -10.77 -7.27 10.63
CA PHE A 177 -9.54 -6.84 11.32
C PHE A 177 -9.02 -5.52 10.77
N VAL A 178 -8.39 -4.74 11.64
CA VAL A 178 -7.52 -3.61 11.31
C VAL A 178 -6.11 -3.97 11.75
N VAL A 179 -5.13 -3.70 10.89
CA VAL A 179 -3.71 -3.87 11.21
C VAL A 179 -2.96 -2.58 10.88
N THR A 180 -2.08 -2.18 11.77
CA THR A 180 -1.20 -1.02 11.59
C THR A 180 0.26 -1.45 11.59
N THR A 181 1.08 -0.75 10.81
CA THR A 181 2.53 -0.76 10.95
C THR A 181 2.95 0.20 12.05
N MET A 182 4.03 -0.10 12.73
CA MET A 182 4.54 0.72 13.84
C MET A 182 5.99 1.14 13.61
N GLN A 183 6.35 2.30 14.17
CA GLN A 183 7.75 2.78 14.18
C GLN A 183 8.67 1.83 14.96
N GLU A 184 8.12 1.10 15.90
CA GLU A 184 8.81 0.16 16.81
C GLU A 184 9.07 -1.22 16.20
N ASN A 185 9.17 -1.33 14.88
CA ASN A 185 9.44 -2.58 14.15
C ASN A 185 8.45 -3.69 14.53
N ALA A 186 7.18 -3.38 14.53
CA ALA A 186 6.10 -4.32 14.83
C ALA A 186 4.85 -4.00 13.99
N LEU A 187 3.94 -4.96 13.97
CA LEU A 187 2.54 -4.73 13.58
C LEU A 187 1.67 -4.81 14.81
N HIS A 188 0.61 -4.01 14.84
CA HIS A 188 -0.45 -4.14 15.82
C HIS A 188 -1.80 -4.27 15.12
N GLY A 189 -2.66 -5.13 15.61
CA GLY A 189 -3.96 -5.37 15.00
C GLY A 189 -5.09 -5.40 16.02
N TRP A 190 -6.31 -5.17 15.53
CA TRP A 190 -7.54 -5.26 16.31
C TRP A 190 -8.59 -6.06 15.55
N LYS A 191 -9.26 -6.95 16.26
CA LYS A 191 -10.46 -7.62 15.79
C LYS A 191 -11.64 -6.68 16.05
N LEU A 192 -12.33 -6.26 15.02
CA LEU A 192 -13.34 -5.21 15.14
C LEU A 192 -14.65 -5.66 15.81
N ALA A 193 -14.89 -6.98 15.87
CA ALA A 193 -16.12 -7.51 16.47
C ALA A 193 -16.16 -7.40 18.00
N ASP A 194 -15.01 -7.49 18.67
CA ASP A 194 -14.90 -7.54 20.13
C ASP A 194 -13.79 -6.65 20.70
N GLY A 195 -13.09 -5.90 19.84
CA GLY A 195 -12.02 -5.00 20.23
C GLY A 195 -10.72 -5.68 20.71
N LYS A 196 -10.65 -7.01 20.64
CA LYS A 196 -9.43 -7.73 20.99
C LYS A 196 -8.28 -7.30 20.10
N HIS A 197 -7.15 -7.03 20.71
CA HIS A 197 -5.94 -6.62 20.00
C HIS A 197 -4.88 -7.73 19.96
N MET A 198 -3.96 -7.61 19.01
CA MET A 198 -2.88 -8.55 18.78
C MET A 198 -1.60 -7.81 18.39
N ARG A 199 -0.47 -8.28 18.91
CA ARG A 199 0.84 -7.77 18.53
C ARG A 199 1.59 -8.81 17.72
N MET A 200 2.11 -8.39 16.58
CA MET A 200 2.96 -9.19 15.69
C MET A 200 4.35 -8.54 15.70
N SER A 201 5.31 -9.19 16.35
CA SER A 201 6.66 -8.64 16.61
C SER A 201 7.75 -9.61 16.16
N GLY A 202 9.01 -9.22 16.33
CA GLY A 202 10.18 -10.01 15.90
C GLY A 202 10.84 -9.47 14.64
N TYR A 203 10.40 -8.34 14.14
CA TYR A 203 11.00 -7.70 12.97
C TYR A 203 12.30 -6.99 13.31
N PRO A 204 13.42 -7.28 12.61
CA PRO A 204 14.67 -6.53 12.80
C PRO A 204 14.60 -5.11 12.21
N GLY A 205 13.71 -4.85 11.28
CA GLY A 205 13.53 -3.56 10.62
C GLY A 205 12.07 -3.09 10.58
N LYS A 206 11.86 -1.85 10.12
CA LYS A 206 10.52 -1.28 9.97
C LYS A 206 9.72 -2.02 8.91
N VAL A 207 8.48 -2.33 9.23
CA VAL A 207 7.50 -2.84 8.26
C VAL A 207 6.96 -1.67 7.45
N LYS A 208 7.26 -1.63 6.15
CA LYS A 208 6.84 -0.57 5.23
C LYS A 208 5.80 -1.03 4.21
N SER A 209 5.72 -2.33 3.97
CA SER A 209 4.84 -2.91 2.96
C SER A 209 4.00 -4.02 3.56
N LEU A 210 2.69 -3.98 3.27
CA LEU A 210 1.70 -4.96 3.67
C LEU A 210 0.89 -5.38 2.44
N SER A 211 0.60 -6.67 2.32
CA SER A 211 -0.27 -7.18 1.26
C SER A 211 -1.12 -8.35 1.76
N TRP A 212 -2.43 -8.23 1.59
CA TRP A 212 -3.36 -9.30 1.89
C TRP A 212 -3.42 -10.33 0.74
N SER A 213 -3.46 -11.61 1.07
CA SER A 213 -3.79 -12.64 0.09
C SER A 213 -5.23 -12.48 -0.41
N ALA A 214 -5.53 -12.97 -1.60
CA ALA A 214 -6.82 -12.81 -2.29
C ALA A 214 -8.05 -13.14 -1.42
N LYS A 215 -7.94 -14.17 -0.59
CA LYS A 215 -9.02 -14.63 0.30
C LYS A 215 -8.92 -14.06 1.73
N GLY A 216 -7.98 -13.13 1.97
CA GLY A 216 -7.77 -12.54 3.31
C GLY A 216 -7.27 -13.51 4.38
N LYS A 217 -6.84 -14.72 4.01
CA LYS A 217 -6.35 -15.71 4.96
C LYS A 217 -4.94 -15.42 5.48
N TRP A 218 -4.20 -14.59 4.76
CA TRP A 218 -2.81 -14.27 5.02
C TRP A 218 -2.55 -12.78 4.84
N LEU A 219 -1.70 -12.24 5.69
CA LEU A 219 -1.13 -10.91 5.56
C LEU A 219 0.38 -11.02 5.42
N ALA A 220 0.90 -10.74 4.23
CA ALA A 220 2.34 -10.65 4.00
C ALA A 220 2.86 -9.27 4.42
N SER A 221 4.07 -9.23 4.95
CA SER A 221 4.73 -8.02 5.43
C SER A 221 6.22 -8.03 5.13
N SER A 222 6.80 -6.84 4.96
CA SER A 222 8.24 -6.58 4.82
C SER A 222 8.91 -6.38 6.19
N GLY A 223 10.18 -5.99 6.22
CA GLY A 223 10.92 -5.56 7.41
C GLY A 223 11.77 -6.66 8.07
N ALA A 224 11.94 -7.79 7.41
CA ALA A 224 12.80 -8.91 7.83
C ALA A 224 13.59 -9.46 6.64
N PRO A 225 14.59 -10.35 6.84
CA PRO A 225 15.27 -11.04 5.75
C PRO A 225 14.36 -11.96 4.92
N ALA A 226 13.14 -12.21 5.38
CA ALA A 226 12.08 -12.95 4.71
C ALA A 226 10.80 -12.12 4.64
N ALA A 227 9.90 -12.42 3.71
CA ALA A 227 8.52 -11.97 3.81
C ALA A 227 7.84 -12.73 4.97
N ILE A 228 7.35 -11.99 5.96
CA ILE A 228 6.65 -12.55 7.11
C ILE A 228 5.16 -12.60 6.79
N VAL A 229 4.59 -13.82 6.75
CA VAL A 229 3.22 -14.04 6.31
C VAL A 229 2.37 -14.55 7.47
N TRP A 230 1.55 -13.66 8.02
CA TRP A 230 0.73 -13.92 9.20
C TRP A 230 -0.59 -14.61 8.83
N PRO A 231 -0.98 -15.69 9.55
CA PRO A 231 -2.24 -16.40 9.28
C PRO A 231 -3.42 -15.68 9.92
N PHE A 232 -4.29 -15.12 9.08
CA PHE A 232 -5.56 -14.51 9.49
C PHE A 232 -6.77 -15.42 9.27
N SER A 233 -6.54 -16.68 8.92
CA SER A 233 -7.61 -17.67 8.82
C SER A 233 -8.19 -18.00 10.19
N GLY A 234 -9.53 -17.97 10.29
CA GLY A 234 -10.24 -18.26 11.52
C GLY A 234 -10.60 -17.01 12.34
N LYS A 235 -11.35 -17.27 13.40
CA LYS A 235 -12.07 -16.26 14.19
C LYS A 235 -11.16 -15.31 14.98
N ASP A 236 -9.95 -15.74 15.33
CA ASP A 236 -9.04 -14.97 16.20
C ASP A 236 -7.77 -14.48 15.46
N GLY A 237 -7.78 -14.52 14.12
CA GLY A 237 -6.66 -14.05 13.30
C GLY A 237 -5.35 -14.80 13.60
N PRO A 238 -4.21 -14.08 13.74
CA PRO A 238 -2.89 -14.66 13.97
C PRO A 238 -2.63 -15.08 15.44
N MET A 239 -3.59 -14.86 16.35
CA MET A 239 -3.42 -15.15 17.77
C MET A 239 -3.01 -16.61 18.02
N GLY A 240 -1.86 -16.82 18.70
CA GLY A 240 -1.34 -18.16 19.00
C GLY A 240 -0.80 -18.97 17.82
N LYS A 241 -0.63 -18.34 16.65
CA LYS A 241 -0.12 -19.00 15.43
C LYS A 241 1.21 -18.40 15.02
N ALA A 242 2.13 -19.26 14.54
CA ALA A 242 3.39 -18.82 13.95
C ALA A 242 3.15 -18.27 12.52
N PRO A 243 3.85 -17.23 12.09
CA PRO A 243 3.87 -16.80 10.70
C PRO A 243 4.69 -17.77 9.83
N LEU A 244 4.51 -17.69 8.52
CA LEU A 244 5.44 -18.25 7.56
C LEU A 244 6.57 -17.24 7.30
N GLU A 245 7.78 -17.75 7.08
CA GLU A 245 8.95 -16.98 6.63
C GLU A 245 9.29 -17.44 5.21
N LEU A 246 9.07 -16.55 4.23
CA LEU A 246 9.15 -16.89 2.81
C LEU A 246 10.21 -16.08 2.09
N GLY A 247 10.99 -16.73 1.20
CA GLY A 247 12.02 -16.07 0.42
C GLY A 247 13.16 -15.53 1.29
N THR A 248 13.64 -16.32 2.25
CA THR A 248 14.68 -15.89 3.19
C THR A 248 16.02 -15.69 2.51
N ARG A 249 16.62 -14.50 2.75
CA ARG A 249 17.98 -14.18 2.28
C ARG A 249 18.79 -13.60 3.45
N GLY A 250 19.94 -14.24 3.75
CA GLY A 250 20.77 -13.85 4.91
C GLY A 250 21.48 -12.48 4.78
N ASN A 251 21.53 -11.91 3.56
CA ASN A 251 22.26 -10.68 3.25
C ASN A 251 21.37 -9.58 2.64
N ALA A 252 20.07 -9.73 2.69
CA ALA A 252 19.13 -8.76 2.14
C ALA A 252 17.87 -8.65 2.99
N MET A 253 17.23 -7.49 2.95
CA MET A 253 15.97 -7.22 3.66
C MET A 253 14.82 -7.14 2.67
N VAL A 254 13.70 -7.73 3.02
CA VAL A 254 12.45 -7.54 2.27
C VAL A 254 11.94 -6.13 2.52
N THR A 255 11.74 -5.39 1.44
CA THR A 255 11.28 -3.99 1.46
C THR A 255 9.88 -3.81 0.89
N SER A 256 9.44 -4.71 0.00
CA SER A 256 8.12 -4.68 -0.62
C SER A 256 7.54 -6.09 -0.76
N VAL A 257 6.25 -6.23 -0.59
CA VAL A 257 5.50 -7.49 -0.79
C VAL A 257 4.22 -7.24 -1.59
N ALA A 258 3.89 -8.14 -2.51
CA ALA A 258 2.65 -8.10 -3.28
C ALA A 258 2.07 -9.50 -3.43
N CYS A 259 0.98 -9.81 -2.73
CA CYS A 259 0.29 -11.07 -2.87
C CYS A 259 -0.36 -11.19 -4.25
N HIS A 260 -0.31 -12.39 -4.81
CA HIS A 260 -0.95 -12.71 -6.08
C HIS A 260 -2.48 -12.55 -5.97
N PRO A 261 -3.17 -12.04 -7.01
CA PRO A 261 -4.60 -11.73 -6.96
C PRO A 261 -5.53 -12.92 -6.69
N SER A 262 -5.12 -14.16 -7.02
CA SER A 262 -5.97 -15.34 -6.85
C SER A 262 -5.29 -16.52 -6.14
N GLN A 263 -3.95 -16.61 -6.19
CA GLN A 263 -3.18 -17.75 -5.66
C GLN A 263 -2.50 -17.40 -4.33
N ASP A 264 -2.21 -18.42 -3.52
CA ASP A 264 -1.41 -18.28 -2.29
C ASP A 264 0.09 -18.21 -2.65
N VAL A 265 0.47 -17.10 -3.32
CA VAL A 265 1.81 -16.73 -3.77
C VAL A 265 2.05 -15.27 -3.40
N VAL A 266 3.26 -14.92 -3.07
CA VAL A 266 3.69 -13.52 -2.83
C VAL A 266 4.90 -13.17 -3.70
N ALA A 267 4.85 -12.02 -4.37
CA ALA A 267 6.06 -11.39 -4.90
C ALA A 267 6.76 -10.66 -3.75
N VAL A 268 8.05 -10.90 -3.62
CA VAL A 268 8.93 -10.40 -2.57
C VAL A 268 10.03 -9.56 -3.20
N GLY A 269 10.09 -8.29 -2.87
CA GLY A 269 11.10 -7.34 -3.32
C GLY A 269 12.07 -7.00 -2.21
N TYR A 270 13.35 -6.96 -2.53
CA TYR A 270 14.43 -6.78 -1.58
C TYR A 270 15.11 -5.42 -1.71
N ASP A 271 15.94 -5.10 -0.72
CA ASP A 271 16.71 -3.86 -0.65
C ASP A 271 17.84 -3.77 -1.70
N ASP A 272 18.24 -4.89 -2.29
CA ASP A 272 19.19 -4.96 -3.42
C ASP A 272 18.49 -4.94 -4.80
N GLY A 273 17.17 -4.72 -4.85
CA GLY A 273 16.39 -4.66 -6.08
C GLY A 273 15.97 -6.02 -6.67
N MET A 274 16.33 -7.14 -6.04
CA MET A 274 15.89 -8.46 -6.47
C MET A 274 14.39 -8.64 -6.25
N VAL A 275 13.71 -9.42 -7.11
CA VAL A 275 12.31 -9.82 -6.94
C VAL A 275 12.18 -11.32 -7.10
N MET A 276 11.49 -11.96 -6.16
CA MET A 276 11.14 -13.39 -6.18
C MET A 276 9.63 -13.57 -6.07
N ALA A 277 9.10 -14.65 -6.60
CA ALA A 277 7.78 -15.17 -6.23
C ALA A 277 7.93 -16.39 -5.34
N VAL A 278 7.14 -16.46 -4.27
CA VAL A 278 7.20 -17.56 -3.30
C VAL A 278 5.80 -18.07 -3.01
N ARG A 279 5.63 -19.40 -3.11
CA ARG A 279 4.37 -20.07 -2.84
C ARG A 279 4.24 -20.40 -1.35
N PHE A 280 3.07 -20.16 -0.75
CA PHE A 280 2.87 -20.33 0.70
C PHE A 280 2.91 -21.79 1.14
N ALA A 281 2.39 -22.72 0.31
CA ALA A 281 2.18 -24.10 0.70
C ALA A 281 3.48 -24.90 0.96
N ASP A 282 4.54 -24.60 0.20
CA ASP A 282 5.78 -25.36 0.22
C ASP A 282 7.04 -24.48 0.14
N ALA A 283 6.87 -23.17 0.26
CA ALA A 283 7.95 -22.18 0.14
C ALA A 283 8.74 -22.27 -1.18
N ARG A 284 8.16 -22.83 -2.25
CA ARG A 284 8.82 -22.90 -3.56
C ARG A 284 9.06 -21.51 -4.10
N GLU A 285 10.32 -21.24 -4.44
CA GLU A 285 10.81 -19.95 -4.91
C GLU A 285 11.00 -19.93 -6.43
N VAL A 286 10.66 -18.82 -7.05
CA VAL A 286 10.95 -18.52 -8.46
C VAL A 286 11.60 -17.16 -8.52
N LEU A 287 12.82 -17.08 -9.06
CA LEU A 287 13.49 -15.81 -9.32
C LEU A 287 12.76 -15.09 -10.47
N LEU A 288 12.18 -13.93 -10.17
CA LEU A 288 11.50 -13.09 -11.15
C LEU A 288 12.47 -12.06 -11.77
N ARG A 289 13.32 -11.46 -10.94
CA ARG A 289 14.29 -10.46 -11.34
C ARG A 289 15.55 -10.56 -10.49
N ARG A 290 16.72 -10.49 -11.15
CA ARG A 290 18.02 -10.40 -10.47
C ARG A 290 18.16 -9.07 -9.74
N PRO A 291 19.11 -8.95 -8.77
CA PRO A 291 19.43 -7.67 -8.15
C PRO A 291 19.61 -6.54 -9.16
N GLY A 292 19.17 -5.35 -8.78
CA GLY A 292 19.20 -4.14 -9.60
C GLY A 292 19.60 -2.92 -8.79
N LYS A 293 19.13 -1.72 -9.20
CA LYS A 293 19.48 -0.47 -8.55
C LYS A 293 18.47 -0.11 -7.46
N GLY A 294 18.91 -0.12 -6.20
CA GLY A 294 18.14 0.33 -5.05
C GLY A 294 17.04 -0.62 -4.60
N ALA A 295 16.54 -0.37 -3.40
CA ALA A 295 15.52 -1.16 -2.76
C ALA A 295 14.20 -1.11 -3.54
N VAL A 296 13.52 -2.25 -3.68
CA VAL A 296 12.17 -2.31 -4.26
C VAL A 296 11.19 -1.59 -3.32
N THR A 297 10.53 -0.56 -3.82
CA THR A 297 9.61 0.28 -3.02
C THR A 297 8.15 -0.05 -3.25
N SER A 298 7.80 -0.49 -4.46
CA SER A 298 6.43 -0.79 -4.83
C SER A 298 6.37 -1.92 -5.85
N MET A 299 5.38 -2.79 -5.70
CA MET A 299 5.06 -3.86 -6.65
C MET A 299 3.56 -4.06 -6.75
N MET A 300 3.09 -4.41 -7.96
CA MET A 300 1.71 -4.78 -8.19
C MET A 300 1.61 -5.85 -9.29
N TRP A 301 0.77 -6.85 -9.05
CA TRP A 301 0.33 -7.78 -10.08
C TRP A 301 -0.71 -7.13 -11.00
N ASP A 302 -0.69 -7.48 -12.27
CA ASP A 302 -1.76 -7.08 -13.19
C ASP A 302 -3.04 -7.91 -12.97
N ARG A 303 -4.15 -7.45 -13.55
CA ARG A 303 -5.44 -8.13 -13.45
C ARG A 303 -5.47 -9.49 -14.18
N GLN A 304 -4.55 -9.70 -15.12
CA GLN A 304 -4.41 -10.95 -15.87
C GLN A 304 -3.51 -11.96 -15.15
N GLU A 305 -2.94 -11.58 -14.00
CA GLU A 305 -2.11 -12.43 -13.14
C GLU A 305 -0.81 -12.93 -13.80
N ARG A 306 -0.32 -12.21 -14.82
CA ARG A 306 0.82 -12.60 -15.64
C ARG A 306 2.00 -11.64 -15.54
N ARG A 307 1.77 -10.43 -15.05
CA ARG A 307 2.81 -9.40 -14.99
C ARG A 307 2.89 -8.79 -13.59
N VAL A 308 4.10 -8.41 -13.22
CA VAL A 308 4.38 -7.64 -12.00
C VAL A 308 5.03 -6.33 -12.40
N ALA A 309 4.41 -5.21 -12.13
CA ALA A 309 5.07 -3.91 -12.14
C ALA A 309 5.92 -3.78 -10.87
N PHE A 310 7.12 -3.25 -10.99
CA PHE A 310 8.00 -2.97 -9.85
C PHE A 310 8.66 -1.60 -10.00
N GLY A 311 8.94 -0.96 -8.89
CA GLY A 311 9.70 0.28 -8.82
C GLY A 311 10.64 0.27 -7.63
N SER A 312 11.74 1.00 -7.73
CA SER A 312 12.77 1.07 -6.69
C SER A 312 13.01 2.49 -6.17
N ALA A 313 13.74 2.57 -5.07
CA ALA A 313 14.17 3.84 -4.48
C ALA A 313 15.16 4.63 -5.37
N ALA A 314 15.77 3.98 -6.35
CA ALA A 314 16.72 4.58 -7.30
C ALA A 314 16.14 4.77 -8.70
N GLY A 315 14.81 4.61 -8.89
CA GLY A 315 14.17 4.77 -10.20
C GLY A 315 14.33 3.57 -11.14
N ASP A 316 14.88 2.47 -10.67
CA ASP A 316 14.94 1.22 -11.43
C ASP A 316 13.55 0.58 -11.39
N CYS A 317 12.78 0.80 -12.45
CA CYS A 317 11.40 0.41 -12.61
C CYS A 317 11.25 -0.60 -13.75
N GLY A 318 10.06 -1.16 -13.88
CA GLY A 318 9.77 -2.03 -15.02
C GLY A 318 8.62 -2.99 -14.80
N VAL A 319 8.44 -3.85 -15.80
CA VAL A 319 7.44 -4.91 -15.80
C VAL A 319 8.12 -6.26 -15.98
N ILE A 320 7.78 -7.19 -15.11
CA ILE A 320 8.19 -8.59 -15.18
C ILE A 320 7.02 -9.37 -15.76
N ASP A 321 7.22 -10.06 -16.89
CA ASP A 321 6.25 -10.96 -17.50
C ASP A 321 6.61 -12.41 -17.16
N ILE A 322 5.67 -13.15 -16.56
CA ILE A 322 5.83 -14.52 -16.14
C ILE A 322 5.10 -15.52 -17.06
N SER A 323 4.47 -15.05 -18.14
CA SER A 323 3.69 -15.87 -19.07
C SER A 323 4.56 -16.64 -20.07
N ALA A 324 5.88 -16.42 -20.10
CA ALA A 324 6.83 -17.03 -21.02
C ALA A 324 7.46 -18.33 -20.52
#